data_b405c1e569484ad3fc09daa93e9a4584
#
_entry.id   b405c1e569484ad3fc09daa93e9a4584
#
_cell.length_a   1.000
_cell.length_b   1.000
_cell.length_c   1.000
_cell.angle_alpha   90.00
_cell.angle_beta   90.00
_cell.angle_gamma   90.00
#
_symmetry.space_group_name_H-M   'P 1'
#
loop_
_entity.id
_entity.type
_entity.pdbx_description
1 polymer ?
#
loop_
_entity_poly.entity_id
_entity_poly.type
_entity_poly.pdbx_seq_one_letter_code
_entity_poly.pdbx_strand_id
1 'polypeptide(L)'
;MLYRAETQQCTMMNILYSFLLSLALFVTTESCSKGSGNYNNGGNQNPPPPPPPPAAQKDTFYFGADLSYVNQILDKGGVYKDQGEVRTPYRIFKDHGANLIRFRLWHNPVWTKEIYGSAGTQQYNDLLDVEKGIRLAREQGSAVELDFHYSDTWADPGKQEIPKAWLGIKDIGVLKDSVYQYTLKTLQYLNTKNLMPDLVQIGNEINCGMFMTNVPSGFPLVNSCNGNWQNLGEVLNSGIRAVREVAATSSVKTKVLLHVADPKNVEWWFDNISSTGNVRDFDIIGFSYYPIWHTTVPVDKLSDNISRFKNKYSKKVMILETSYPWIATGSDSYNNAFGAQTPLSGFPYTVAGQLNIMKAITQETIDGGGSGVIYWEPAWISSAMKDLWGTGSSWENVTFFDFNGNTIQGIDYMKHAYKY
;
A
#
# COMPACT_ATOMS: atom_id res chain seq x y z
N MET A 1 2.87 -48.81 35.44
CA MET A 1 1.76 -48.48 36.33
C MET A 1 0.69 -47.78 35.51
N LEU A 2 -0.43 -48.46 35.37
CA LEU A 2 -1.65 -48.04 34.68
C LEU A 2 -2.36 -46.93 35.45
N TYR A 3 -2.91 -45.91 34.79
CA TYR A 3 -4.18 -45.31 35.21
C TYR A 3 -5.00 -44.84 34.01
N ARG A 4 -6.25 -45.19 34.13
CA ARG A 4 -7.39 -45.22 33.21
C ARG A 4 -7.88 -43.88 32.72
N ALA A 5 -8.52 -43.98 31.55
CA ALA A 5 -9.43 -43.01 30.95
C ALA A 5 -10.72 -42.86 31.76
N GLU A 6 -11.31 -41.68 31.77
CA GLU A 6 -12.75 -41.45 31.99
C GLU A 6 -13.32 -40.53 30.95
N THR A 7 -14.25 -41.10 30.21
CA THR A 7 -15.17 -40.43 29.25
C THR A 7 -16.32 -39.79 30.04
N GLN A 8 -16.62 -38.54 29.76
CA GLN A 8 -17.95 -37.98 30.03
C GLN A 8 -18.62 -37.49 28.78
N GLN A 9 -19.66 -38.20 28.36
CA GLN A 9 -20.72 -37.75 27.47
C GLN A 9 -21.55 -36.66 28.17
N CYS A 10 -21.88 -35.60 27.51
CA CYS A 10 -22.98 -34.75 27.90
C CYS A 10 -23.88 -34.43 26.69
N THR A 11 -25.10 -34.70 26.92
CA THR A 11 -26.32 -34.87 26.13
C THR A 11 -26.72 -33.59 25.35
N MET A 12 -27.23 -33.78 24.14
CA MET A 12 -28.01 -32.80 23.36
C MET A 12 -29.28 -32.37 24.09
N MET A 13 -29.60 -31.10 23.99
CA MET A 13 -30.95 -30.61 24.25
C MET A 13 -31.33 -29.64 23.14
N ASN A 14 -32.23 -30.13 22.23
CA ASN A 14 -32.93 -29.33 21.20
C ASN A 14 -33.94 -28.42 21.89
N ILE A 15 -33.90 -27.13 21.57
CA ILE A 15 -35.05 -26.22 21.76
C ILE A 15 -35.44 -25.64 20.43
N LEU A 16 -36.54 -26.11 19.87
CA LEU A 16 -37.33 -25.48 18.80
C LEU A 16 -37.98 -24.21 19.35
N TYR A 17 -37.80 -23.08 18.68
CA TYR A 17 -38.74 -21.96 18.76
C TYR A 17 -39.22 -21.58 17.36
N SER A 18 -40.50 -21.90 17.11
CA SER A 18 -41.29 -21.40 16.01
C SER A 18 -41.65 -19.93 16.27
N PHE A 19 -41.44 -19.04 15.31
CA PHE A 19 -42.14 -17.75 15.27
C PHE A 19 -42.76 -17.51 13.92
N LEU A 20 -44.07 -17.24 14.01
CA LEU A 20 -45.05 -17.06 12.92
C LEU A 20 -44.75 -15.81 12.06
N LEU A 21 -44.98 -15.98 10.76
CA LEU A 21 -45.14 -14.91 9.76
C LEU A 21 -46.29 -13.98 10.13
N SER A 22 -46.10 -12.68 10.01
CA SER A 22 -47.16 -11.69 9.82
C SER A 22 -46.84 -10.88 8.55
N LEU A 23 -47.52 -11.22 7.48
CA LEU A 23 -47.52 -10.56 6.18
C LEU A 23 -48.54 -9.42 6.23
N ALA A 24 -48.12 -8.16 6.21
CA ALA A 24 -49.00 -7.01 6.01
C ALA A 24 -48.92 -6.56 4.54
N LEU A 25 -49.96 -6.91 3.76
CA LEU A 25 -50.19 -6.33 2.43
C LEU A 25 -50.71 -4.90 2.60
N PHE A 26 -49.99 -3.90 2.08
CA PHE A 26 -50.56 -2.61 1.77
C PHE A 26 -50.98 -2.57 0.31
N VAL A 27 -52.30 -2.59 0.09
CA VAL A 27 -52.92 -2.31 -1.19
C VAL A 27 -53.17 -0.80 -1.27
N THR A 28 -52.47 -0.10 -2.15
CA THR A 28 -52.83 1.26 -2.54
C THR A 28 -53.68 1.21 -3.81
N THR A 29 -54.92 1.62 -3.65
CA THR A 29 -55.86 1.82 -4.76
C THR A 29 -55.56 3.16 -5.44
N GLU A 30 -55.08 3.11 -6.69
CA GLU A 30 -55.06 4.32 -7.53
C GLU A 30 -56.45 4.54 -8.16
N SER A 31 -57.00 5.71 -7.87
CA SER A 31 -58.25 6.22 -8.43
C SER A 31 -57.96 6.81 -9.82
N CYS A 32 -58.52 6.18 -10.88
CA CYS A 32 -58.58 6.74 -12.21
C CYS A 32 -59.64 7.83 -12.30
N SER A 33 -59.25 9.09 -12.43
CA SER A 33 -60.17 10.15 -12.89
C SER A 33 -60.04 10.32 -14.41
N LYS A 34 -61.16 10.10 -15.11
CA LYS A 34 -61.32 10.42 -16.54
C LYS A 34 -61.49 11.91 -16.73
N GLY A 35 -60.49 12.57 -17.30
CA GLY A 35 -60.57 13.92 -17.83
C GLY A 35 -60.60 13.86 -19.36
N SER A 36 -61.75 14.18 -19.96
CA SER A 36 -61.89 14.41 -21.42
C SER A 36 -61.34 15.79 -21.77
N GLY A 37 -60.40 15.84 -22.70
CA GLY A 37 -59.85 17.12 -23.18
C GLY A 37 -59.17 17.01 -24.52
N ASN A 38 -59.91 17.39 -25.54
CA ASN A 38 -59.57 17.89 -26.88
C ASN A 38 -58.17 17.61 -27.49
N TYR A 39 -58.24 16.90 -28.62
CA TYR A 39 -57.17 16.90 -29.65
C TYR A 39 -57.03 18.30 -30.30
N ASN A 40 -55.82 18.84 -30.29
CA ASN A 40 -55.36 19.82 -31.27
C ASN A 40 -53.89 19.58 -31.64
N ASN A 41 -53.77 19.21 -32.90
CA ASN A 41 -52.73 19.50 -33.90
C ASN A 41 -51.27 19.69 -33.53
N GLY A 42 -50.45 18.76 -34.04
CA GLY A 42 -49.30 18.97 -34.90
C GLY A 42 -48.24 20.01 -34.49
N GLY A 43 -47.26 19.56 -33.76
CA GLY A 43 -45.94 20.20 -33.71
C GLY A 43 -44.87 19.11 -33.54
N ASN A 44 -44.09 18.94 -34.59
CA ASN A 44 -42.95 18.02 -34.64
C ASN A 44 -41.91 18.51 -33.63
N GLN A 45 -42.03 18.15 -32.36
CA GLN A 45 -41.01 18.42 -31.34
C GLN A 45 -40.06 17.24 -31.35
N ASN A 46 -38.85 17.46 -31.85
CA ASN A 46 -37.76 16.55 -31.64
C ASN A 46 -37.60 16.30 -30.12
N PRO A 47 -37.38 15.04 -29.68
CA PRO A 47 -37.12 14.78 -28.29
C PRO A 47 -35.93 15.61 -27.82
N PRO A 48 -35.95 16.10 -26.58
CA PRO A 48 -34.79 16.86 -26.03
C PRO A 48 -33.54 16.01 -26.16
N PRO A 49 -32.40 16.62 -26.47
CA PRO A 49 -31.15 15.90 -26.58
C PRO A 49 -30.89 15.15 -25.25
N PRO A 50 -30.31 13.96 -25.31
CA PRO A 50 -29.97 13.21 -24.10
C PRO A 50 -29.09 14.09 -23.20
N PRO A 51 -29.24 14.00 -21.85
CA PRO A 51 -28.40 14.75 -20.95
C PRO A 51 -26.92 14.46 -21.25
N PRO A 52 -26.04 15.45 -21.16
CA PRO A 52 -24.62 15.22 -21.37
C PRO A 52 -24.12 14.11 -20.41
N PRO A 53 -23.22 13.25 -20.88
CA PRO A 53 -22.66 12.22 -20.02
C PRO A 53 -22.11 12.88 -18.74
N PRO A 54 -22.21 12.24 -17.57
CA PRO A 54 -21.66 12.77 -16.33
C PRO A 54 -20.20 13.17 -16.59
N ALA A 55 -19.81 14.36 -16.18
CA ALA A 55 -18.41 14.79 -16.27
C ALA A 55 -17.53 13.69 -15.66
N ALA A 56 -16.54 13.22 -16.41
CA ALA A 56 -15.62 12.21 -15.94
C ALA A 56 -15.10 12.66 -14.57
N GLN A 57 -15.36 11.87 -13.54
CA GLN A 57 -14.88 12.16 -12.20
C GLN A 57 -13.36 12.22 -12.30
N LYS A 58 -12.76 13.41 -12.06
CA LYS A 58 -11.31 13.59 -12.11
C LYS A 58 -10.71 12.59 -11.11
N ASP A 59 -9.91 11.65 -11.60
CA ASP A 59 -9.23 10.68 -10.74
C ASP A 59 -8.45 11.44 -9.65
N THR A 60 -8.65 11.07 -8.40
CA THR A 60 -7.97 11.68 -7.27
C THR A 60 -6.47 11.36 -7.36
N PHE A 61 -5.62 12.39 -7.31
CA PHE A 61 -4.19 12.20 -7.16
C PHE A 61 -3.89 11.79 -5.71
N TYR A 62 -3.06 10.77 -5.51
CA TYR A 62 -2.70 10.29 -4.19
C TYR A 62 -1.44 11.00 -3.66
N PHE A 63 -1.61 11.70 -2.54
CA PHE A 63 -0.52 12.16 -1.69
C PHE A 63 -0.38 11.14 -0.56
N GLY A 64 0.61 10.27 -0.67
CA GLY A 64 0.76 9.13 0.21
C GLY A 64 1.87 9.30 1.24
N ALA A 65 1.69 8.65 2.38
CA ALA A 65 2.70 8.47 3.42
C ALA A 65 2.76 7.00 3.82
N ASP A 66 3.96 6.39 3.79
CA ASP A 66 4.18 5.08 4.39
C ASP A 66 4.37 5.25 5.90
N LEU A 67 3.42 4.74 6.68
CA LEU A 67 3.41 4.86 8.14
C LEU A 67 3.58 3.51 8.84
N SER A 68 4.28 2.58 8.20
CA SER A 68 4.42 1.19 8.64
C SER A 68 5.07 1.05 10.02
N TYR A 69 6.01 1.92 10.36
CA TYR A 69 6.69 1.89 11.67
C TYR A 69 6.00 2.71 12.77
N VAL A 70 4.98 3.50 12.45
CA VAL A 70 4.39 4.46 13.40
C VAL A 70 3.89 3.80 14.68
N ASN A 71 3.22 2.64 14.61
CA ASN A 71 2.74 1.97 15.80
C ASN A 71 3.90 1.55 16.72
N GLN A 72 4.97 0.97 16.14
CA GLN A 72 6.16 0.56 16.90
C GLN A 72 6.88 1.76 17.51
N ILE A 73 7.02 2.85 16.77
CA ILE A 73 7.67 4.08 17.25
C ILE A 73 6.89 4.66 18.43
N LEU A 74 5.56 4.75 18.33
CA LEU A 74 4.70 5.24 19.43
C LEU A 74 4.81 4.35 20.66
N ASP A 75 4.76 3.02 20.51
CA ASP A 75 4.88 2.06 21.60
C ASP A 75 6.29 2.07 22.23
N LYS A 76 7.29 2.63 21.53
CA LYS A 76 8.68 2.77 21.98
C LYS A 76 9.05 4.22 22.34
N GLY A 77 8.06 5.04 22.65
CA GLY A 77 8.24 6.36 23.23
C GLY A 77 8.44 7.50 22.25
N GLY A 78 8.24 7.27 20.93
CA GLY A 78 8.22 8.33 19.94
C GLY A 78 7.06 9.30 20.19
N VAL A 79 7.33 10.60 20.09
CA VAL A 79 6.34 11.66 20.31
C VAL A 79 6.34 12.59 19.11
N TYR A 80 5.16 12.81 18.55
CA TYR A 80 4.98 13.68 17.40
C TYR A 80 4.20 14.92 17.78
N LYS A 81 4.58 16.06 17.24
CA LYS A 81 3.99 17.36 17.52
C LYS A 81 3.72 18.11 16.23
N ASP A 82 2.57 18.77 16.20
CA ASP A 82 2.23 19.70 15.14
C ASP A 82 1.78 21.02 15.77
N GLN A 83 2.41 22.12 15.34
CA GLN A 83 2.19 23.46 15.92
C GLN A 83 2.37 23.49 17.45
N GLY A 84 3.30 22.68 17.98
CA GLY A 84 3.61 22.58 19.40
C GLY A 84 2.72 21.63 20.21
N GLU A 85 1.66 21.09 19.61
CA GLU A 85 0.74 20.16 20.26
C GLU A 85 1.08 18.69 19.90
N VAL A 86 1.03 17.80 20.88
CA VAL A 86 1.18 16.36 20.66
C VAL A 86 -0.02 15.82 19.90
N ARG A 87 0.23 15.19 18.75
CA ARG A 87 -0.80 14.62 17.89
C ARG A 87 -0.34 13.28 17.31
N THR A 88 -1.27 12.43 16.90
CA THR A 88 -0.93 11.20 16.19
C THR A 88 -0.44 11.49 14.78
N PRO A 89 0.57 10.77 14.23
CA PRO A 89 1.01 10.93 12.86
C PRO A 89 -0.13 10.82 11.86
N TYR A 90 -1.05 9.87 12.04
CA TYR A 90 -2.21 9.71 11.16
C TYR A 90 -3.02 11.01 11.00
N ARG A 91 -3.23 11.73 12.11
CA ARG A 91 -3.93 13.02 12.10
C ARG A 91 -3.05 14.11 11.49
N ILE A 92 -1.77 14.17 11.82
CA ILE A 92 -0.82 15.15 11.29
C ILE A 92 -0.76 15.06 9.76
N PHE A 93 -0.52 13.86 9.22
CA PHE A 93 -0.45 13.67 7.77
C PHE A 93 -1.76 14.03 7.07
N LYS A 94 -2.91 13.68 7.66
CA LYS A 94 -4.23 14.08 7.16
C LYS A 94 -4.39 15.59 7.11
N ASP A 95 -4.05 16.28 8.19
CA ASP A 95 -4.17 17.73 8.29
C ASP A 95 -3.21 18.46 7.34
N HIS A 96 -2.11 17.80 6.93
CA HIS A 96 -1.15 18.28 5.93
C HIS A 96 -1.42 17.80 4.50
N GLY A 97 -2.56 17.17 4.23
CA GLY A 97 -3.04 16.87 2.87
C GLY A 97 -2.81 15.45 2.39
N ALA A 98 -2.22 14.56 3.19
CA ALA A 98 -2.15 13.15 2.84
C ALA A 98 -3.58 12.56 2.72
N ASN A 99 -3.81 11.79 1.67
CA ASN A 99 -5.07 11.13 1.41
C ASN A 99 -4.92 9.61 1.21
N LEU A 100 -3.69 9.09 1.25
CA LEU A 100 -3.35 7.68 1.16
C LEU A 100 -2.31 7.34 2.23
N ILE A 101 -2.52 6.24 2.97
CA ILE A 101 -1.54 5.70 3.90
C ILE A 101 -1.15 4.30 3.42
N ARG A 102 0.15 4.06 3.26
CA ARG A 102 0.72 2.76 2.91
C ARG A 102 1.16 2.04 4.16
N PHE A 103 0.91 0.71 4.19
CA PHE A 103 1.35 -0.21 5.22
C PHE A 103 2.02 -1.42 4.60
N ARG A 104 3.24 -1.69 5.02
CA ARG A 104 3.98 -2.91 4.74
C ARG A 104 3.43 -4.05 5.59
N LEU A 105 3.27 -5.23 4.99
CA LEU A 105 2.87 -6.45 5.68
C LEU A 105 3.93 -7.54 5.50
N TRP A 106 4.53 -7.96 6.60
CA TRP A 106 5.38 -9.13 6.68
C TRP A 106 4.56 -10.38 7.04
N HIS A 107 5.01 -11.56 6.60
CA HIS A 107 4.25 -12.79 6.75
C HIS A 107 4.18 -13.26 8.23
N ASN A 108 5.32 -13.37 8.89
CA ASN A 108 5.41 -13.71 10.32
C ASN A 108 6.69 -13.12 10.94
N PRO A 109 6.74 -11.83 11.23
CA PRO A 109 7.95 -11.12 11.66
C PRO A 109 8.23 -11.30 13.16
N VAL A 110 8.42 -12.52 13.62
CA VAL A 110 8.65 -12.85 15.04
C VAL A 110 9.83 -12.07 15.62
N TRP A 111 10.85 -11.79 14.81
CA TRP A 111 12.03 -11.04 15.20
C TRP A 111 11.71 -9.65 15.74
N THR A 112 10.65 -8.99 15.26
CA THR A 112 10.25 -7.63 15.70
C THR A 112 9.87 -7.61 17.18
N LYS A 113 9.43 -8.73 17.71
CA LYS A 113 9.17 -8.95 19.14
C LYS A 113 10.44 -9.42 19.86
N GLU A 114 11.17 -10.38 19.28
CA GLU A 114 12.31 -11.05 19.90
C GLU A 114 13.48 -10.09 20.19
N ILE A 115 13.70 -9.07 19.35
CA ILE A 115 14.75 -8.05 19.55
C ILE A 115 14.60 -7.25 20.86
N TYR A 116 13.42 -7.29 21.47
CA TYR A 116 13.17 -6.66 22.78
C TYR A 116 13.32 -7.63 23.97
N GLY A 117 13.65 -8.90 23.73
CA GLY A 117 13.73 -9.92 24.77
C GLY A 117 12.43 -10.04 25.55
N SER A 118 12.50 -10.09 26.90
CA SER A 118 11.32 -10.20 27.76
C SER A 118 10.36 -8.99 27.69
N ALA A 119 10.84 -7.83 27.21
CA ALA A 119 10.00 -6.65 27.01
C ALA A 119 9.22 -6.68 25.67
N GLY A 120 9.47 -7.66 24.81
CA GLY A 120 8.74 -7.85 23.57
C GLY A 120 7.40 -8.52 23.80
N THR A 121 6.30 -7.77 23.68
CA THR A 121 4.93 -8.24 23.94
C THR A 121 4.13 -8.53 22.70
N GLN A 122 4.47 -7.91 21.56
CA GLN A 122 3.77 -8.04 20.28
C GLN A 122 4.73 -8.00 19.10
N GLN A 123 4.28 -8.49 17.96
CA GLN A 123 4.95 -8.30 16.68
C GLN A 123 4.55 -6.96 16.07
N TYR A 124 5.36 -6.45 15.15
CA TYR A 124 5.08 -5.26 14.35
C TYR A 124 5.18 -5.58 12.87
N ASN A 125 4.42 -4.87 12.06
CA ASN A 125 4.24 -5.14 10.63
C ASN A 125 3.68 -6.54 10.32
N ASP A 126 3.10 -7.22 11.30
CA ASP A 126 2.25 -8.40 11.11
C ASP A 126 0.79 -7.97 10.84
N LEU A 127 -0.09 -8.93 10.60
CA LEU A 127 -1.48 -8.64 10.26
C LEU A 127 -2.22 -7.85 11.37
N LEU A 128 -1.93 -8.11 12.65
CA LEU A 128 -2.62 -7.43 13.75
C LEU A 128 -2.15 -5.98 13.92
N ASP A 129 -0.86 -5.74 13.76
CA ASP A 129 -0.30 -4.40 13.78
C ASP A 129 -0.78 -3.58 12.58
N VAL A 130 -0.77 -4.18 11.39
CA VAL A 130 -1.30 -3.56 10.16
C VAL A 130 -2.79 -3.27 10.28
N GLU A 131 -3.60 -4.17 10.84
CA GLU A 131 -5.02 -3.91 11.13
C GLU A 131 -5.20 -2.64 11.98
N LYS A 132 -4.39 -2.52 13.07
CA LYS A 132 -4.39 -1.33 13.94
C LYS A 132 -4.08 -0.07 13.13
N GLY A 133 -3.03 -0.10 12.29
CA GLY A 133 -2.66 1.01 11.42
C GLY A 133 -3.76 1.40 10.43
N ILE A 134 -4.32 0.42 9.73
CA ILE A 134 -5.42 0.64 8.75
C ILE A 134 -6.62 1.28 9.45
N ARG A 135 -7.00 0.81 10.63
CA ARG A 135 -8.11 1.39 11.41
C ARG A 135 -7.87 2.87 11.71
N LEU A 136 -6.67 3.20 12.22
CA LEU A 136 -6.31 4.58 12.54
C LEU A 136 -6.28 5.48 11.29
N ALA A 137 -5.81 4.98 10.15
CA ALA A 137 -5.86 5.70 8.87
C ALA A 137 -7.31 5.92 8.40
N ARG A 138 -8.17 4.90 8.49
CA ARG A 138 -9.59 4.99 8.14
C ARG A 138 -10.36 5.97 9.04
N GLU A 139 -10.06 6.04 10.32
CA GLU A 139 -10.63 7.03 11.25
C GLU A 139 -10.33 8.48 10.82
N GLN A 140 -9.21 8.70 10.11
CA GLN A 140 -8.90 9.99 9.51
C GLN A 140 -9.47 10.16 8.09
N GLY A 141 -10.21 9.19 7.57
CA GLY A 141 -10.78 9.20 6.22
C GLY A 141 -9.75 9.07 5.10
N SER A 142 -8.60 8.45 5.36
CA SER A 142 -7.57 8.19 4.35
C SER A 142 -7.85 6.89 3.59
N ALA A 143 -7.51 6.87 2.30
CA ALA A 143 -7.35 5.64 1.55
C ALA A 143 -6.17 4.83 2.10
N VAL A 144 -6.14 3.53 1.81
CA VAL A 144 -5.12 2.61 2.30
C VAL A 144 -4.52 1.82 1.16
N GLU A 145 -3.20 1.74 1.15
CA GLU A 145 -2.43 0.77 0.38
C GLU A 145 -1.85 -0.29 1.32
N LEU A 146 -2.03 -1.56 0.97
CA LEU A 146 -1.43 -2.69 1.66
C LEU A 146 -0.36 -3.32 0.78
N ASP A 147 0.88 -3.28 1.26
CA ASP A 147 2.05 -3.82 0.58
C ASP A 147 2.44 -5.19 1.15
N PHE A 148 2.17 -6.25 0.38
CA PHE A 148 2.58 -7.61 0.74
C PHE A 148 4.05 -7.84 0.39
N HIS A 149 4.93 -7.91 1.38
CA HIS A 149 6.34 -8.29 1.17
C HIS A 149 6.52 -9.78 0.88
N TYR A 150 5.57 -10.64 1.28
CA TYR A 150 5.69 -12.12 1.20
C TYR A 150 7.00 -12.65 1.78
N SER A 151 7.44 -12.03 2.86
CA SER A 151 8.64 -12.34 3.61
C SER A 151 8.40 -12.12 5.09
N ASP A 152 9.17 -12.76 5.97
CA ASP A 152 9.11 -12.49 7.42
C ASP A 152 9.89 -11.24 7.82
N THR A 153 10.52 -10.58 6.84
CA THR A 153 11.36 -9.39 7.02
C THR A 153 11.31 -8.50 5.77
N TRP A 154 12.18 -7.52 5.71
CA TRP A 154 12.36 -6.63 4.58
C TRP A 154 12.51 -7.37 3.25
N ALA A 155 11.80 -6.88 2.24
CA ALA A 155 11.98 -7.26 0.85
C ALA A 155 12.40 -6.03 0.04
N ASP A 156 13.50 -6.14 -0.69
CA ASP A 156 14.09 -5.11 -1.57
C ASP A 156 14.74 -5.78 -2.79
N PRO A 157 15.26 -5.03 -3.77
CA PRO A 157 15.83 -5.64 -4.98
C PRO A 157 16.98 -6.63 -4.73
N GLY A 158 17.71 -6.49 -3.62
CA GLY A 158 18.82 -7.35 -3.22
C GLY A 158 18.45 -8.43 -2.22
N LYS A 159 17.29 -8.32 -1.59
CA LYS A 159 16.87 -9.19 -0.48
C LYS A 159 15.39 -9.55 -0.61
N GLN A 160 15.12 -10.80 -0.97
CA GLN A 160 13.78 -11.37 -1.13
C GLN A 160 13.74 -12.71 -0.40
N GLU A 161 13.69 -12.68 0.95
CA GLU A 161 13.71 -13.86 1.78
C GLU A 161 12.40 -14.65 1.70
N ILE A 162 12.53 -15.97 1.68
CA ILE A 162 11.38 -16.88 1.73
C ILE A 162 10.83 -16.88 3.16
N PRO A 163 9.50 -16.73 3.36
CA PRO A 163 8.90 -16.93 4.68
C PRO A 163 9.31 -18.27 5.28
N LYS A 164 9.68 -18.29 6.55
CA LYS A 164 10.11 -19.51 7.24
C LYS A 164 9.12 -20.66 7.09
N ALA A 165 7.83 -20.35 7.09
CA ALA A 165 6.76 -21.33 6.89
C ALA A 165 6.76 -21.99 5.50
N TRP A 166 7.41 -21.36 4.49
CA TRP A 166 7.40 -21.83 3.09
C TRP A 166 8.73 -22.47 2.65
N LEU A 167 9.76 -22.48 3.49
CA LEU A 167 11.08 -23.04 3.15
C LEU A 167 11.04 -24.52 2.68
N GLY A 168 10.04 -25.28 3.11
CA GLY A 168 9.86 -26.69 2.72
C GLY A 168 9.19 -26.92 1.36
N ILE A 169 8.73 -25.87 0.68
CA ILE A 169 8.02 -25.99 -0.60
C ILE A 169 8.98 -26.46 -1.69
N LYS A 170 8.54 -27.47 -2.49
CA LYS A 170 9.32 -28.08 -3.57
C LYS A 170 8.61 -28.04 -4.92
N ASP A 171 7.39 -27.55 -4.96
CA ASP A 171 6.53 -27.52 -6.13
C ASP A 171 5.97 -26.13 -6.37
N ILE A 172 6.01 -25.66 -7.63
CA ILE A 172 5.53 -24.31 -7.99
C ILE A 172 4.02 -24.15 -7.78
N GLY A 173 3.24 -25.23 -7.94
CA GLY A 173 1.80 -25.23 -7.69
C GLY A 173 1.50 -24.96 -6.21
N VAL A 174 2.28 -25.61 -5.31
CA VAL A 174 2.18 -25.36 -3.86
C VAL A 174 2.60 -23.94 -3.49
N LEU A 175 3.65 -23.41 -4.12
CA LEU A 175 4.08 -22.01 -3.88
C LEU A 175 3.00 -21.02 -4.31
N LYS A 176 2.43 -21.21 -5.49
CA LYS A 176 1.31 -20.39 -6.00
C LYS A 176 0.11 -20.43 -5.09
N ASP A 177 -0.27 -21.63 -4.61
CA ASP A 177 -1.39 -21.77 -3.68
C ASP A 177 -1.10 -21.10 -2.35
N SER A 178 0.14 -21.19 -1.85
CA SER A 178 0.57 -20.52 -0.61
C SER A 178 0.43 -19.00 -0.71
N VAL A 179 0.87 -18.40 -1.81
CA VAL A 179 0.69 -16.95 -2.07
C VAL A 179 -0.79 -16.60 -2.18
N TYR A 180 -1.56 -17.38 -2.94
CA TYR A 180 -3.00 -17.17 -3.08
C TYR A 180 -3.72 -17.24 -1.74
N GLN A 181 -3.52 -18.30 -0.96
CA GLN A 181 -4.20 -18.52 0.31
C GLN A 181 -3.82 -17.46 1.37
N TYR A 182 -2.55 -17.06 1.42
CA TYR A 182 -2.10 -16.02 2.34
C TYR A 182 -2.77 -14.69 2.01
N THR A 183 -2.73 -14.29 0.73
CA THR A 183 -3.36 -13.04 0.26
C THR A 183 -4.87 -13.07 0.48
N LEU A 184 -5.53 -14.16 0.09
CA LEU A 184 -6.98 -14.34 0.23
C LEU A 184 -7.41 -14.21 1.70
N LYS A 185 -6.81 -14.98 2.59
CA LYS A 185 -7.17 -15.00 4.01
C LYS A 185 -6.92 -13.66 4.70
N THR A 186 -5.81 -13.01 4.38
CA THR A 186 -5.49 -11.65 4.87
C THR A 186 -6.57 -10.66 4.47
N LEU A 187 -6.93 -10.62 3.18
CA LEU A 187 -7.91 -9.67 2.68
C LEU A 187 -9.34 -10.01 3.13
N GLN A 188 -9.71 -11.29 3.20
CA GLN A 188 -10.99 -11.71 3.77
C GLN A 188 -11.10 -11.26 5.24
N TYR A 189 -10.05 -11.47 6.04
CA TYR A 189 -10.01 -11.01 7.41
C TYR A 189 -10.22 -9.50 7.53
N LEU A 190 -9.48 -8.69 6.76
CA LEU A 190 -9.64 -7.24 6.76
C LEU A 190 -11.03 -6.82 6.26
N ASN A 191 -11.55 -7.49 5.23
CA ASN A 191 -12.88 -7.19 4.68
C ASN A 191 -14.01 -7.46 5.70
N THR A 192 -13.91 -8.52 6.51
CA THR A 192 -14.90 -8.79 7.59
C THR A 192 -14.95 -7.68 8.65
N LYS A 193 -13.90 -6.87 8.73
CA LYS A 193 -13.77 -5.75 9.66
C LYS A 193 -14.04 -4.38 9.03
N ASN A 194 -14.49 -4.35 7.77
CA ASN A 194 -14.64 -3.13 6.95
C ASN A 194 -13.33 -2.36 6.77
N LEU A 195 -12.21 -3.08 6.70
CA LEU A 195 -10.86 -2.55 6.55
C LEU A 195 -10.19 -2.95 5.22
N MET A 196 -10.98 -3.35 4.22
CA MET A 196 -10.45 -3.70 2.90
C MET A 196 -9.62 -2.54 2.34
N PRO A 197 -8.35 -2.76 1.89
CA PRO A 197 -7.52 -1.72 1.30
C PRO A 197 -8.07 -1.23 -0.05
N ASP A 198 -7.82 0.06 -0.37
CA ASP A 198 -8.13 0.62 -1.70
C ASP A 198 -7.13 0.16 -2.76
N LEU A 199 -5.87 0.00 -2.36
CA LEU A 199 -4.77 -0.45 -3.18
C LEU A 199 -4.10 -1.65 -2.52
N VAL A 200 -3.70 -2.66 -3.29
CA VAL A 200 -2.92 -3.81 -2.83
C VAL A 200 -1.71 -4.00 -3.72
N GLN A 201 -0.55 -3.99 -3.12
CA GLN A 201 0.74 -4.25 -3.75
C GLN A 201 1.09 -5.74 -3.61
N ILE A 202 1.40 -6.39 -4.72
CA ILE A 202 1.80 -7.80 -4.76
C ILE A 202 3.32 -7.89 -4.91
N GLY A 203 4.01 -8.01 -3.79
CA GLY A 203 5.46 -7.98 -3.68
C GLY A 203 6.05 -6.58 -3.66
N ASN A 204 7.14 -6.39 -2.93
CA ASN A 204 7.86 -5.12 -2.83
C ASN A 204 9.17 -5.16 -3.62
N GLU A 205 9.39 -4.17 -4.49
CA GLU A 205 10.61 -3.99 -5.30
C GLU A 205 11.11 -5.27 -5.97
N ILE A 206 10.20 -5.97 -6.65
CA ILE A 206 10.40 -7.31 -7.23
C ILE A 206 11.19 -7.30 -8.53
N ASN A 207 12.22 -6.48 -8.65
CA ASN A 207 13.05 -6.32 -9.84
C ASN A 207 13.58 -7.65 -10.37
N CYS A 208 14.23 -8.43 -9.51
CA CYS A 208 14.71 -9.76 -9.86
C CYS A 208 13.76 -10.88 -9.44
N GLY A 209 12.55 -10.55 -8.97
CA GLY A 209 11.53 -11.53 -8.57
C GLY A 209 11.34 -11.59 -7.06
N MET A 210 10.85 -12.72 -6.58
CA MET A 210 10.51 -12.97 -5.18
C MET A 210 11.22 -14.25 -4.70
N PHE A 211 11.33 -14.44 -3.37
CA PHE A 211 11.83 -15.70 -2.78
C PHE A 211 13.23 -16.10 -3.30
N MET A 212 14.15 -15.13 -3.41
CA MET A 212 15.45 -15.35 -4.04
C MET A 212 16.63 -15.44 -3.05
N THR A 213 16.42 -15.06 -1.79
CA THR A 213 17.47 -15.03 -0.78
C THR A 213 17.47 -16.34 0.02
N ASN A 214 18.65 -16.95 0.19
CA ASN A 214 18.82 -18.19 0.96
C ASN A 214 17.93 -19.34 0.47
N VAL A 215 17.81 -19.50 -0.85
CA VAL A 215 16.90 -20.46 -1.49
C VAL A 215 17.32 -21.89 -1.18
N PRO A 216 16.47 -22.71 -0.51
CA PRO A 216 16.79 -24.12 -0.25
C PRO A 216 16.83 -24.96 -1.52
N SER A 217 17.62 -26.04 -1.49
CA SER A 217 17.65 -26.99 -2.61
C SER A 217 16.25 -27.52 -2.96
N GLY A 218 15.87 -27.45 -4.23
CA GLY A 218 14.58 -27.88 -4.76
C GLY A 218 13.42 -26.92 -4.53
N PHE A 219 13.63 -25.76 -3.94
CA PHE A 219 12.60 -24.70 -3.90
C PHE A 219 12.35 -24.16 -5.33
N PRO A 220 11.09 -23.85 -5.69
CA PRO A 220 10.77 -23.34 -7.03
C PRO A 220 11.45 -22.00 -7.31
N LEU A 221 12.16 -21.88 -8.42
CA LEU A 221 12.85 -20.66 -8.79
C LEU A 221 11.88 -19.65 -9.42
N VAL A 222 11.83 -18.45 -8.85
CA VAL A 222 11.00 -17.31 -9.31
C VAL A 222 11.86 -16.07 -9.55
N ASN A 223 13.14 -16.26 -9.90
CA ASN A 223 14.12 -15.21 -10.16
C ASN A 223 14.06 -14.77 -11.63
N SER A 224 13.47 -13.60 -11.91
CA SER A 224 13.33 -13.05 -13.26
C SER A 224 14.67 -12.64 -13.88
N CYS A 225 15.65 -12.20 -13.08
CA CYS A 225 17.00 -11.89 -13.56
C CYS A 225 17.74 -13.13 -14.08
N ASN A 226 17.33 -14.33 -13.65
CA ASN A 226 17.82 -15.62 -14.14
C ASN A 226 16.85 -16.27 -15.15
N GLY A 227 15.89 -15.51 -15.70
CA GLY A 227 15.00 -15.98 -16.75
C GLY A 227 13.72 -16.70 -16.26
N ASN A 228 13.47 -16.80 -14.96
CA ASN A 228 12.29 -17.51 -14.44
C ASN A 228 10.99 -16.65 -14.48
N TRP A 229 10.80 -15.88 -15.54
CA TRP A 229 9.65 -14.99 -15.72
C TRP A 229 8.30 -15.71 -15.67
N GLN A 230 8.23 -16.92 -16.25
CA GLN A 230 6.99 -17.70 -16.24
C GLN A 230 6.58 -18.06 -14.82
N ASN A 231 7.50 -18.60 -14.01
CA ASN A 231 7.22 -18.96 -12.63
C ASN A 231 6.85 -17.72 -11.78
N LEU A 232 7.57 -16.61 -11.96
CA LEU A 232 7.24 -15.35 -11.29
C LEU A 232 5.84 -14.90 -11.68
N GLY A 233 5.50 -14.95 -12.97
CA GLY A 233 4.18 -14.58 -13.47
C GLY A 233 3.06 -15.45 -12.88
N GLU A 234 3.28 -16.74 -12.74
CA GLU A 234 2.32 -17.67 -12.13
C GLU A 234 2.08 -17.32 -10.63
N VAL A 235 3.14 -16.98 -9.92
CA VAL A 235 3.06 -16.55 -8.50
C VAL A 235 2.31 -15.23 -8.37
N LEU A 236 2.67 -14.23 -9.18
CA LEU A 236 1.99 -12.91 -9.16
C LEU A 236 0.51 -13.02 -9.53
N ASN A 237 0.17 -13.77 -10.57
CA ASN A 237 -1.22 -14.00 -10.96
C ASN A 237 -2.04 -14.68 -9.84
N SER A 238 -1.41 -15.50 -9.00
CA SER A 238 -2.08 -16.12 -7.85
C SER A 238 -2.43 -15.09 -6.78
N GLY A 239 -1.52 -14.19 -6.43
CA GLY A 239 -1.80 -13.08 -5.53
C GLY A 239 -2.88 -12.14 -6.09
N ILE A 240 -2.74 -11.75 -7.37
CA ILE A 240 -3.72 -10.89 -8.06
C ILE A 240 -5.12 -11.51 -8.03
N ARG A 241 -5.24 -12.81 -8.35
CA ARG A 241 -6.53 -13.53 -8.31
C ARG A 241 -7.16 -13.46 -6.92
N ALA A 242 -6.39 -13.64 -5.86
CA ALA A 242 -6.90 -13.52 -4.48
C ALA A 242 -7.45 -12.14 -4.18
N VAL A 243 -6.76 -11.07 -4.61
CA VAL A 243 -7.26 -9.69 -4.47
C VAL A 243 -8.58 -9.51 -5.23
N ARG A 244 -8.64 -9.93 -6.50
CA ARG A 244 -9.86 -9.79 -7.33
C ARG A 244 -11.04 -10.54 -6.73
N GLU A 245 -10.81 -11.72 -6.18
CA GLU A 245 -11.87 -12.54 -5.57
C GLU A 245 -12.50 -11.83 -4.36
N VAL A 246 -11.69 -11.29 -3.44
CA VAL A 246 -12.22 -10.56 -2.28
C VAL A 246 -12.85 -9.24 -2.71
N ALA A 247 -12.21 -8.50 -3.61
CA ALA A 247 -12.74 -7.23 -4.12
C ALA A 247 -14.09 -7.37 -4.85
N ALA A 248 -14.38 -8.55 -5.43
CA ALA A 248 -15.65 -8.82 -6.09
C ALA A 248 -16.84 -8.73 -5.13
N THR A 249 -16.63 -9.16 -3.89
CA THR A 249 -17.68 -9.19 -2.83
C THR A 249 -17.56 -8.02 -1.84
N SER A 250 -16.50 -7.24 -1.91
CA SER A 250 -16.28 -6.07 -1.05
C SER A 250 -16.97 -4.81 -1.58
N SER A 251 -17.32 -3.90 -0.67
CA SER A 251 -17.73 -2.54 -1.02
C SER A 251 -16.59 -1.72 -1.61
N VAL A 252 -15.32 -2.04 -1.25
CA VAL A 252 -14.12 -1.40 -1.77
C VAL A 252 -13.67 -2.12 -3.04
N LYS A 253 -13.55 -1.37 -4.15
CA LYS A 253 -13.06 -1.89 -5.43
C LYS A 253 -11.55 -1.74 -5.49
N THR A 254 -10.87 -2.63 -4.82
CA THR A 254 -9.43 -2.64 -4.66
C THR A 254 -8.70 -2.72 -5.99
N LYS A 255 -7.74 -1.83 -6.19
CA LYS A 255 -6.82 -1.85 -7.33
C LYS A 255 -5.55 -2.62 -6.96
N VAL A 256 -5.01 -3.33 -7.93
CA VAL A 256 -3.75 -4.08 -7.80
C VAL A 256 -2.60 -3.29 -8.40
N LEU A 257 -1.49 -3.22 -7.69
CA LEU A 257 -0.27 -2.62 -8.19
C LEU A 257 0.91 -3.59 -8.08
N LEU A 258 1.87 -3.42 -9.00
CA LEU A 258 3.14 -4.13 -9.02
C LEU A 258 4.27 -3.11 -8.90
N HIS A 259 5.33 -3.44 -8.16
CA HIS A 259 6.34 -2.51 -7.71
C HIS A 259 7.75 -2.95 -8.08
N VAL A 260 8.49 -2.07 -8.76
CA VAL A 260 9.91 -2.23 -9.06
C VAL A 260 10.71 -1.02 -8.59
N ALA A 261 11.94 -1.21 -8.17
CA ALA A 261 12.84 -0.12 -7.82
C ALA A 261 13.47 0.49 -9.08
N ASP A 262 13.66 1.81 -9.06
CA ASP A 262 14.31 2.63 -10.09
C ASP A 262 13.54 2.67 -11.43
N PRO A 263 13.09 3.84 -11.88
CA PRO A 263 12.30 4.00 -13.11
C PRO A 263 12.99 3.46 -14.37
N LYS A 264 14.34 3.36 -14.40
CA LYS A 264 15.06 2.74 -15.53
C LYS A 264 14.69 1.27 -15.75
N ASN A 265 14.22 0.58 -14.71
CA ASN A 265 13.87 -0.83 -14.75
C ASN A 265 12.42 -1.10 -15.21
N VAL A 266 11.55 -0.07 -15.22
CA VAL A 266 10.12 -0.23 -15.45
C VAL A 266 9.83 -0.89 -16.79
N GLU A 267 10.37 -0.37 -17.89
CA GLU A 267 10.06 -0.93 -19.22
C GLU A 267 10.58 -2.35 -19.38
N TRP A 268 11.84 -2.60 -19.02
CA TRP A 268 12.41 -3.95 -19.06
C TRP A 268 11.57 -4.95 -18.27
N TRP A 269 11.16 -4.55 -17.06
CA TRP A 269 10.43 -5.45 -16.18
C TRP A 269 9.00 -5.71 -16.68
N PHE A 270 8.27 -4.64 -16.99
CA PHE A 270 6.86 -4.77 -17.40
C PHE A 270 6.70 -5.39 -18.80
N ASP A 271 7.66 -5.20 -19.72
CA ASP A 271 7.66 -5.90 -21.00
C ASP A 271 7.78 -7.43 -20.81
N ASN A 272 8.71 -7.87 -19.98
CA ASN A 272 8.95 -9.29 -19.76
C ASN A 272 7.84 -9.94 -18.92
N ILE A 273 7.38 -9.29 -17.85
CA ILE A 273 6.33 -9.88 -17.01
C ILE A 273 4.99 -9.97 -17.75
N SER A 274 4.68 -9.01 -18.61
CA SER A 274 3.45 -9.02 -19.41
C SER A 274 3.50 -10.01 -20.59
N SER A 275 4.67 -10.22 -21.18
CA SER A 275 4.85 -11.15 -22.30
C SER A 275 5.16 -12.57 -21.80
N THR A 276 6.33 -12.79 -21.23
CA THR A 276 6.80 -14.12 -20.80
C THR A 276 6.12 -14.57 -19.51
N GLY A 277 5.92 -13.66 -18.53
CA GLY A 277 5.24 -13.96 -17.28
C GLY A 277 3.72 -14.02 -17.40
N ASN A 278 3.16 -13.53 -18.51
CA ASN A 278 1.72 -13.48 -18.77
C ASN A 278 0.91 -12.81 -17.64
N VAL A 279 1.44 -11.74 -17.01
CA VAL A 279 0.77 -10.95 -15.99
C VAL A 279 0.21 -9.69 -16.63
N ARG A 280 -1.12 -9.57 -16.69
CA ARG A 280 -1.81 -8.46 -17.35
C ARG A 280 -2.91 -7.84 -16.52
N ASP A 281 -3.44 -8.58 -15.53
CA ASP A 281 -4.53 -8.15 -14.67
C ASP A 281 -4.02 -7.39 -13.44
N PHE A 282 -3.35 -6.26 -13.68
CA PHE A 282 -3.02 -5.27 -12.66
C PHE A 282 -3.47 -3.88 -13.13
N ASP A 283 -3.61 -2.94 -12.20
CA ASP A 283 -4.17 -1.60 -12.47
C ASP A 283 -3.10 -0.52 -12.51
N ILE A 284 -2.03 -0.66 -11.73
CA ILE A 284 -1.06 0.40 -11.49
C ILE A 284 0.37 -0.14 -11.62
N ILE A 285 1.18 0.59 -12.36
CA ILE A 285 2.65 0.46 -12.38
C ILE A 285 3.20 1.29 -11.25
N GLY A 286 3.87 0.67 -10.29
CA GLY A 286 4.54 1.31 -9.18
C GLY A 286 6.05 1.25 -9.30
N PHE A 287 6.73 2.32 -8.89
CA PHE A 287 8.18 2.30 -8.79
C PHE A 287 8.70 3.16 -7.65
N SER A 288 9.85 2.75 -7.06
CA SER A 288 10.61 3.60 -6.14
C SER A 288 11.43 4.61 -6.94
N TYR A 289 11.40 5.87 -6.48
CA TYR A 289 12.22 6.93 -7.05
C TYR A 289 12.93 7.72 -5.95
N TYR A 290 14.16 7.33 -5.67
CA TYR A 290 15.05 8.07 -4.77
C TYR A 290 16.05 8.84 -5.63
N PRO A 291 15.86 10.15 -5.87
CA PRO A 291 16.61 10.88 -6.90
C PRO A 291 18.12 10.94 -6.66
N ILE A 292 18.56 10.72 -5.41
CA ILE A 292 19.99 10.65 -5.06
C ILE A 292 20.60 9.31 -5.52
N TRP A 293 19.83 8.23 -5.54
CA TRP A 293 20.29 6.88 -5.92
C TRP A 293 19.92 6.53 -7.36
N HIS A 294 18.73 6.95 -7.80
CA HIS A 294 18.16 6.63 -9.11
C HIS A 294 18.50 7.71 -10.15
N THR A 295 19.80 7.96 -10.34
CA THR A 295 20.31 9.10 -11.12
C THR A 295 20.17 8.96 -12.64
N THR A 296 19.78 7.78 -13.15
CA THR A 296 19.57 7.53 -14.58
C THR A 296 18.40 8.35 -15.14
N VAL A 297 17.39 8.63 -14.31
CA VAL A 297 16.25 9.47 -14.64
C VAL A 297 16.30 10.69 -13.74
N PRO A 298 16.80 11.84 -14.21
CA PRO A 298 16.79 13.07 -13.42
C PRO A 298 15.35 13.59 -13.23
N VAL A 299 15.16 14.43 -12.19
CA VAL A 299 13.82 14.89 -11.78
C VAL A 299 13.07 15.56 -12.95
N ASP A 300 13.74 16.40 -13.75
CA ASP A 300 13.17 17.11 -14.91
C ASP A 300 12.85 16.21 -16.11
N LYS A 301 13.08 14.90 -16.02
CA LYS A 301 12.72 13.87 -17.01
C LYS A 301 11.70 12.87 -16.51
N LEU A 302 11.22 13.07 -15.30
CA LEU A 302 10.31 12.12 -14.67
C LEU A 302 8.96 12.09 -15.36
N SER A 303 8.42 13.26 -15.77
CA SER A 303 7.16 13.39 -16.53
C SER A 303 7.19 12.65 -17.87
N ASP A 304 8.28 12.78 -18.63
CA ASP A 304 8.48 12.06 -19.90
C ASP A 304 8.41 10.54 -19.69
N ASN A 305 9.08 10.04 -18.64
CA ASN A 305 9.10 8.60 -18.30
C ASN A 305 7.71 8.10 -17.86
N ILE A 306 7.05 8.82 -16.95
CA ILE A 306 5.72 8.46 -16.47
C ILE A 306 4.70 8.45 -17.61
N SER A 307 4.71 9.47 -18.48
CA SER A 307 3.85 9.54 -19.65
C SER A 307 4.09 8.36 -20.60
N ARG A 308 5.37 8.01 -20.83
CA ARG A 308 5.74 6.87 -21.67
C ARG A 308 5.25 5.55 -21.07
N PHE A 309 5.44 5.31 -19.79
CA PHE A 309 4.95 4.10 -19.12
C PHE A 309 3.43 3.98 -19.18
N LYS A 310 2.72 5.08 -18.83
CA LYS A 310 1.26 5.14 -18.89
C LYS A 310 0.72 4.81 -20.28
N ASN A 311 1.29 5.41 -21.32
CA ASN A 311 0.84 5.22 -22.69
C ASN A 311 1.18 3.83 -23.24
N LYS A 312 2.40 3.34 -22.96
CA LYS A 312 2.87 2.02 -23.43
C LYS A 312 2.03 0.87 -22.88
N TYR A 313 1.71 0.92 -21.58
CA TYR A 313 1.02 -0.19 -20.91
C TYR A 313 -0.48 0.06 -20.71
N SER A 314 -0.98 1.26 -20.97
CA SER A 314 -2.38 1.65 -20.70
C SER A 314 -2.76 1.40 -19.24
N LYS A 315 -1.84 1.67 -18.31
CA LYS A 315 -2.00 1.51 -16.86
C LYS A 315 -1.81 2.85 -16.15
N LYS A 316 -2.34 2.99 -14.94
CA LYS A 316 -1.97 4.09 -14.06
C LYS A 316 -0.52 3.93 -13.62
N VAL A 317 0.13 5.04 -13.27
CA VAL A 317 1.53 5.05 -12.82
C VAL A 317 1.63 5.82 -11.51
N MET A 318 2.34 5.27 -10.52
CA MET A 318 2.58 5.91 -9.23
C MET A 318 4.04 5.77 -8.80
N ILE A 319 4.55 6.77 -8.13
CA ILE A 319 5.76 6.66 -7.31
C ILE A 319 5.33 6.10 -5.96
N LEU A 320 5.76 4.88 -5.63
CA LEU A 320 5.38 4.19 -4.40
C LEU A 320 6.34 4.46 -3.24
N GLU A 321 7.58 4.86 -3.58
CA GLU A 321 8.57 5.25 -2.59
C GLU A 321 9.42 6.40 -3.10
N THR A 322 9.59 7.40 -2.27
CA THR A 322 10.57 8.48 -2.43
C THR A 322 10.92 9.08 -1.07
N SER A 323 12.03 9.73 -0.98
CA SER A 323 12.41 10.57 0.16
C SER A 323 13.56 11.51 -0.20
N TYR A 324 13.79 12.52 0.63
CA TYR A 324 14.92 13.43 0.47
C TYR A 324 15.33 14.04 1.82
N PRO A 325 16.64 14.16 2.12
CA PRO A 325 17.10 14.72 3.38
C PRO A 325 16.75 16.20 3.57
N TRP A 326 16.31 16.56 4.79
CA TRP A 326 16.21 17.94 5.24
C TRP A 326 17.46 18.39 5.99
N ILE A 327 18.35 17.46 6.35
CA ILE A 327 19.65 17.69 7.00
C ILE A 327 20.59 16.54 6.67
N ALA A 328 21.91 16.78 6.70
CA ALA A 328 22.90 15.74 6.40
C ALA A 328 23.19 14.79 7.58
N THR A 329 22.97 15.27 8.81
CA THR A 329 23.35 14.56 10.04
C THR A 329 22.14 13.96 10.74
N GLY A 330 22.39 12.98 11.63
CA GLY A 330 21.39 12.44 12.55
C GLY A 330 21.57 12.94 13.98
N SER A 331 20.66 12.55 14.86
CA SER A 331 20.67 12.89 16.30
C SER A 331 20.92 11.70 17.20
N ASP A 332 20.71 10.47 16.71
CA ASP A 332 20.98 9.24 17.46
C ASP A 332 22.24 8.52 16.96
N SER A 333 22.53 7.35 17.51
CA SER A 333 23.70 6.55 17.14
C SER A 333 23.46 5.61 15.97
N TYR A 334 22.24 5.56 15.43
CA TYR A 334 21.93 4.74 14.28
C TYR A 334 22.33 5.48 13.00
N ASN A 335 23.21 4.87 12.20
CA ASN A 335 23.69 5.52 10.98
C ASN A 335 22.55 5.75 10.01
N ASN A 336 22.40 6.99 9.55
CA ASN A 336 21.43 7.34 8.53
C ASN A 336 21.82 6.78 7.17
N ALA A 337 20.82 6.28 6.41
CA ALA A 337 20.99 5.79 5.05
C ALA A 337 21.32 6.94 4.06
N PHE A 338 20.81 8.14 4.34
CA PHE A 338 21.12 9.36 3.60
C PHE A 338 21.97 10.31 4.42
N GLY A 339 22.65 11.24 3.73
CA GLY A 339 23.44 12.33 4.33
C GLY A 339 24.90 12.35 3.90
N ALA A 340 25.46 11.18 3.54
CA ALA A 340 26.82 11.09 3.00
C ALA A 340 26.91 11.45 1.51
N GLN A 341 25.80 11.41 0.79
CA GLN A 341 25.73 11.71 -0.64
C GLN A 341 25.70 13.22 -0.87
N THR A 342 26.18 13.66 -2.04
CA THR A 342 26.09 15.07 -2.45
C THR A 342 24.63 15.43 -2.74
N PRO A 343 24.10 16.53 -2.19
CA PRO A 343 22.78 17.04 -2.54
C PRO A 343 22.64 17.28 -4.04
N LEU A 344 21.45 17.07 -4.57
CA LEU A 344 21.16 17.42 -5.97
C LEU A 344 21.27 18.93 -6.17
N SER A 345 21.77 19.33 -7.35
CA SER A 345 21.88 20.74 -7.72
C SER A 345 20.52 21.44 -7.59
N GLY A 346 20.50 22.57 -6.89
CA GLY A 346 19.27 23.32 -6.60
C GLY A 346 18.46 22.83 -5.39
N PHE A 347 18.81 21.68 -4.78
CA PHE A 347 18.08 21.10 -3.66
C PHE A 347 19.03 20.77 -2.49
N PRO A 348 19.55 21.76 -1.75
CA PRO A 348 20.44 21.51 -0.62
C PRO A 348 19.72 20.70 0.49
N TYR A 349 20.48 19.97 1.32
CA TYR A 349 19.92 19.30 2.51
C TYR A 349 19.52 20.32 3.57
N THR A 350 18.36 20.92 3.36
CA THR A 350 17.66 21.86 4.22
C THR A 350 16.16 21.59 4.16
N VAL A 351 15.40 22.05 5.14
CA VAL A 351 13.93 21.97 5.13
C VAL A 351 13.33 22.54 3.84
N ALA A 352 13.85 23.69 3.38
CA ALA A 352 13.40 24.29 2.13
C ALA A 352 13.81 23.45 0.89
N GLY A 353 15.00 22.86 0.90
CA GLY A 353 15.46 21.97 -0.18
C GLY A 353 14.61 20.71 -0.28
N GLN A 354 14.27 20.07 0.85
CA GLN A 354 13.37 18.93 0.92
C GLN A 354 11.96 19.31 0.36
N LEU A 355 11.40 20.42 0.83
CA LEU A 355 10.12 20.91 0.33
C LEU A 355 10.13 21.12 -1.18
N ASN A 356 11.17 21.77 -1.70
CA ASN A 356 11.25 22.14 -3.11
C ASN A 356 11.42 20.92 -4.02
N ILE A 357 12.24 19.94 -3.63
CA ILE A 357 12.40 18.73 -4.44
C ILE A 357 11.11 17.88 -4.42
N MET A 358 10.42 17.80 -3.27
CA MET A 358 9.15 17.08 -3.20
C MET A 358 8.07 17.75 -4.07
N LYS A 359 8.05 19.08 -4.14
CA LYS A 359 7.19 19.81 -5.08
C LYS A 359 7.56 19.49 -6.53
N ALA A 360 8.84 19.46 -6.86
CA ALA A 360 9.30 19.17 -8.21
C ALA A 360 8.93 17.74 -8.63
N ILE A 361 9.24 16.72 -7.82
CA ILE A 361 8.87 15.32 -8.08
C ILE A 361 7.37 15.17 -8.26
N THR A 362 6.58 15.83 -7.41
CA THR A 362 5.12 15.74 -7.47
C THR A 362 4.55 16.41 -8.71
N GLN A 363 5.05 17.61 -9.09
CA GLN A 363 4.60 18.28 -10.31
C GLN A 363 4.96 17.48 -11.56
N GLU A 364 6.19 16.98 -11.65
CA GLU A 364 6.61 16.10 -12.75
C GLU A 364 5.74 14.82 -12.83
N THR A 365 5.37 14.26 -11.68
CA THR A 365 4.46 13.11 -11.65
C THR A 365 3.08 13.47 -12.20
N ILE A 366 2.54 14.62 -11.85
CA ILE A 366 1.27 15.14 -12.37
C ILE A 366 1.36 15.42 -13.86
N ASP A 367 2.41 16.12 -14.31
CA ASP A 367 2.64 16.50 -15.71
C ASP A 367 2.75 15.26 -16.61
N GLY A 368 3.36 14.17 -16.11
CA GLY A 368 3.39 12.87 -16.77
C GLY A 368 2.06 12.10 -16.75
N GLY A 369 1.03 12.63 -16.09
CA GLY A 369 -0.26 11.97 -15.89
C GLY A 369 -0.20 10.80 -14.92
N GLY A 370 0.73 10.84 -13.96
CA GLY A 370 0.80 9.90 -12.85
C GLY A 370 -0.36 10.07 -11.87
N SER A 371 -0.57 9.09 -11.04
CA SER A 371 -1.73 8.99 -10.14
C SER A 371 -1.40 9.25 -8.68
N GLY A 372 -0.12 9.36 -8.30
CA GLY A 372 0.24 9.63 -6.92
C GLY A 372 1.74 9.51 -6.63
N VAL A 373 2.11 10.04 -5.49
CA VAL A 373 3.45 9.97 -4.89
C VAL A 373 3.31 9.57 -3.43
N ILE A 374 4.02 8.53 -2.99
CA ILE A 374 4.09 8.10 -1.60
C ILE A 374 5.48 8.40 -1.07
N TYR A 375 5.54 9.11 0.06
CA TYR A 375 6.79 9.31 0.78
C TYR A 375 7.03 8.13 1.72
N TRP A 376 8.23 7.52 1.64
CA TRP A 376 8.56 6.33 2.40
C TRP A 376 9.05 6.69 3.80
N GLU A 377 8.41 6.11 4.83
CA GLU A 377 8.70 6.26 6.26
C GLU A 377 8.93 7.72 6.72
N PRO A 378 8.03 8.66 6.35
CA PRO A 378 8.20 10.09 6.68
C PRO A 378 8.07 10.39 8.17
N ALA A 379 7.72 9.41 8.98
CA ALA A 379 7.52 9.51 10.41
C ALA A 379 8.49 8.63 11.23
N TRP A 380 9.53 8.05 10.62
CA TRP A 380 10.51 7.25 11.36
C TRP A 380 11.48 8.15 12.13
N ILE A 381 10.99 8.77 13.21
CA ILE A 381 11.81 9.57 14.15
C ILE A 381 12.61 8.66 15.09
N SER A 382 13.68 9.18 15.67
CA SER A 382 14.45 8.49 16.70
C SER A 382 13.58 8.20 17.95
N SER A 383 13.71 7.00 18.48
CA SER A 383 13.00 6.51 19.67
C SER A 383 13.72 5.26 20.24
N ALA A 384 13.13 4.58 21.21
CA ALA A 384 13.63 3.27 21.65
C ALA A 384 13.22 2.11 20.72
N MET A 385 12.69 2.41 19.53
CA MET A 385 12.44 1.41 18.49
C MET A 385 13.73 0.74 18.07
N LYS A 386 13.64 -0.55 17.79
CA LYS A 386 14.75 -1.38 17.27
C LYS A 386 14.33 -2.08 15.98
N ASP A 387 15.29 -2.21 15.10
CA ASP A 387 15.23 -3.14 13.99
C ASP A 387 16.42 -4.13 14.03
N LEU A 388 16.69 -4.84 12.93
CA LEU A 388 17.77 -5.83 12.87
C LEU A 388 19.18 -5.21 12.92
N TRP A 389 19.32 -3.90 12.70
CA TRP A 389 20.63 -3.23 12.53
C TRP A 389 20.90 -2.18 13.59
N GLY A 390 19.88 -1.68 14.29
CA GLY A 390 20.10 -0.62 15.27
C GLY A 390 18.93 -0.32 16.19
N THR A 391 19.13 0.71 17.00
CA THR A 391 18.11 1.33 17.85
C THR A 391 18.01 2.79 17.49
N GLY A 392 16.81 3.30 17.31
CA GLY A 392 16.55 4.65 16.85
C GLY A 392 16.05 4.69 15.43
N SER A 393 16.60 5.56 14.59
CA SER A 393 16.18 5.71 13.21
C SER A 393 17.35 5.88 12.24
N SER A 394 17.44 4.99 11.26
CA SER A 394 18.34 5.20 10.11
C SER A 394 17.77 6.17 9.07
N TRP A 395 16.63 6.81 9.38
CA TRP A 395 15.84 7.61 8.44
C TRP A 395 15.45 8.99 8.98
N GLU A 396 15.83 9.33 10.23
CA GLU A 396 15.37 10.54 10.91
C GLU A 396 15.67 11.85 10.17
N ASN A 397 16.74 11.88 9.38
CA ASN A 397 17.18 13.03 8.61
C ASN A 397 16.42 13.23 7.29
N VAL A 398 15.50 12.34 6.95
CA VAL A 398 14.62 12.46 5.78
C VAL A 398 13.13 12.55 6.16
N THR A 399 12.78 12.45 7.44
CA THR A 399 11.40 12.56 7.92
C THR A 399 10.82 13.97 7.74
N PHE A 400 9.52 14.11 7.94
CA PHE A 400 8.86 15.44 8.03
C PHE A 400 8.76 15.94 9.46
N PHE A 401 9.65 15.47 10.32
CA PHE A 401 9.77 15.89 11.72
C PHE A 401 11.21 16.23 12.03
N ASP A 402 11.40 17.25 12.89
CA ASP A 402 12.70 17.53 13.48
C ASP A 402 13.09 16.48 14.54
N PHE A 403 14.29 16.55 15.06
CA PHE A 403 14.78 15.62 16.09
C PHE A 403 14.03 15.69 17.44
N ASN A 404 13.11 16.65 17.61
CA ASN A 404 12.23 16.78 18.77
C ASN A 404 10.80 16.34 18.45
N GLY A 405 10.56 15.76 17.27
CA GLY A 405 9.28 15.31 16.82
C GLY A 405 8.30 16.40 16.37
N ASN A 406 8.75 17.63 16.16
CA ASN A 406 7.91 18.70 15.62
C ASN A 406 7.86 18.61 14.10
N THR A 407 6.70 18.84 13.50
CA THR A 407 6.56 18.92 12.04
C THR A 407 7.47 19.99 11.46
N ILE A 408 8.09 19.68 10.31
CA ILE A 408 8.87 20.63 9.51
C ILE A 408 8.14 20.90 8.19
N GLN A 409 8.45 22.05 7.59
CA GLN A 409 7.73 22.55 6.39
C GLN A 409 7.79 21.59 5.19
N GLY A 410 8.72 20.63 5.15
CA GLY A 410 8.80 19.61 4.12
C GLY A 410 7.46 18.90 3.86
N ILE A 411 6.68 18.63 4.91
CA ILE A 411 5.37 17.97 4.85
C ILE A 411 4.34 18.75 4.00
N ASP A 412 4.47 20.08 3.90
CA ASP A 412 3.50 20.95 3.22
C ASP A 412 3.56 20.85 1.68
N TYR A 413 4.47 20.03 1.11
CA TYR A 413 4.41 19.73 -0.31
C TYR A 413 3.04 19.17 -0.71
N MET A 414 2.36 18.43 0.18
CA MET A 414 1.04 17.83 -0.07
C MET A 414 -0.09 18.87 -0.14
N LYS A 415 0.11 20.06 0.44
CA LYS A 415 -0.84 21.19 0.37
C LYS A 415 -0.55 22.17 -0.76
N HIS A 416 0.55 21.96 -1.49
CA HIS A 416 0.93 22.87 -2.56
C HIS A 416 -0.14 22.88 -3.67
N ALA A 417 -0.39 24.08 -4.24
CA ALA A 417 -1.29 24.24 -5.38
C ALA A 417 -0.59 23.79 -6.68
N TYR A 418 -0.72 22.51 -7.00
CA TYR A 418 -0.20 21.93 -8.23
C TYR A 418 -1.04 22.30 -9.45
N LYS A 419 -0.39 22.28 -10.63
CA LYS A 419 -1.09 22.39 -11.91
C LYS A 419 -1.46 20.99 -12.38
N TYR A 420 -2.73 20.78 -12.75
CA TYR A 420 -3.28 19.50 -13.25
C TYR A 420 -3.65 19.59 -14.72
#